data_f72e0c4f769285039b2444d6a10a4030
#
_entry.id   f72e0c4f769285039b2444d6a10a4030
#
_cell.length_a   1.000
_cell.length_b   1.000
_cell.length_c   1.000
_cell.angle_alpha   90.00
_cell.angle_beta   90.00
_cell.angle_gamma   90.00
#
_symmetry.space_group_name_H-M   'P 1'
#
loop_
_entity.id
_entity.type
_entity.pdbx_description
1 polymer ?
#
loop_
_entity_poly.entity_id
_entity_poly.type
_entity_poly.pdbx_seq_one_letter_code
_entity_poly.pdbx_strand_id
1 'polypeptide(L)'
;MTFYRKAAACAGAGSAALFLTVSLSAPAAAHGSMTDPVSRVSACYAEGVESPQSAACKAAVAASGKQAFYDWNAVNIANAAGKSKQIIPDGKLCSAANEKYRGLDLPRADWPSTKMSAGGHTFRYKGTAPHKGSFALYITKDSYDPTKPLKWSDLETKPFVEVADPRMENGDYVFRGDVPARSGRHLIYSIWQRSDSPEAFYTCSDVVFGKDSGAKGPAQQATAPTDEEIAAGAGKSSVTHRGHGGQDK
;
A
#
# COMPACT_ATOMS: atom_id res chain seq x y z
N MET A 1 -46.49 75.37 34.60
CA MET A 1 -46.47 73.95 34.96
C MET A 1 -45.78 73.17 33.83
N THR A 2 -44.53 72.83 34.01
CA THR A 2 -43.70 72.25 32.92
C THR A 2 -43.30 70.82 33.34
N PHE A 3 -43.79 69.82 32.62
CA PHE A 3 -43.48 68.41 32.89
C PHE A 3 -42.23 67.99 32.12
N TYR A 4 -41.16 67.64 32.86
CA TYR A 4 -40.00 67.01 32.31
C TYR A 4 -40.20 65.47 32.18
N ARG A 5 -40.16 64.96 30.98
CA ARG A 5 -40.10 63.50 30.72
C ARG A 5 -38.62 63.07 30.72
N LYS A 6 -38.25 62.14 31.64
CA LYS A 6 -36.99 61.50 31.66
C LYS A 6 -37.05 60.33 30.66
N ALA A 7 -36.14 60.32 29.66
CA ALA A 7 -35.89 59.17 28.78
C ALA A 7 -34.87 58.27 29.44
N ALA A 8 -35.20 56.98 29.66
CA ALA A 8 -34.28 55.94 30.09
C ALA A 8 -33.69 55.25 28.85
N ALA A 9 -32.37 55.31 28.72
CA ALA A 9 -31.65 54.61 27.69
C ALA A 9 -31.30 53.21 28.22
N CYS A 10 -31.88 52.18 27.62
CA CYS A 10 -31.48 50.78 27.84
C CYS A 10 -30.24 50.45 26.97
N ALA A 11 -29.09 50.30 27.58
CA ALA A 11 -27.89 49.76 26.94
C ALA A 11 -28.03 48.24 26.86
N GLY A 12 -28.31 47.70 25.68
CA GLY A 12 -28.26 46.25 25.41
C GLY A 12 -26.82 45.77 25.19
N ALA A 13 -26.30 45.01 26.14
CA ALA A 13 -25.04 44.33 25.97
C ALA A 13 -25.25 43.08 25.07
N GLY A 14 -24.87 43.19 23.80
CA GLY A 14 -24.87 42.07 22.86
C GLY A 14 -23.69 41.14 23.12
N SER A 15 -23.94 39.99 23.73
CA SER A 15 -22.94 38.91 23.85
C SER A 15 -22.78 38.22 22.50
N ALA A 16 -21.71 38.54 21.77
CA ALA A 16 -21.31 37.79 20.58
C ALA A 16 -20.72 36.43 21.01
N ALA A 17 -21.48 35.34 20.83
CA ALA A 17 -21.00 33.99 21.01
C ALA A 17 -20.02 33.64 19.88
N LEU A 18 -18.73 33.57 20.19
CA LEU A 18 -17.70 33.15 19.28
C LEU A 18 -17.82 31.61 19.12
N PHE A 19 -18.45 31.13 18.05
CA PHE A 19 -18.47 29.71 17.70
C PHE A 19 -17.09 29.32 17.17
N LEU A 20 -16.28 28.67 18.01
CA LEU A 20 -15.04 28.05 17.61
C LEU A 20 -15.41 26.77 16.81
N THR A 21 -15.44 26.86 15.49
CA THR A 21 -15.58 25.67 14.63
C THR A 21 -14.27 24.89 14.66
N VAL A 22 -14.22 23.86 15.50
CA VAL A 22 -13.14 22.86 15.44
C VAL A 22 -13.36 22.05 14.17
N SER A 23 -12.62 22.35 13.12
CA SER A 23 -12.55 21.53 11.92
C SER A 23 -11.84 20.23 12.29
N LEU A 24 -12.59 19.16 12.54
CA LEU A 24 -12.05 17.80 12.62
C LEU A 24 -11.60 17.43 11.21
N SER A 25 -10.32 17.61 10.91
CA SER A 25 -9.69 17.08 9.70
C SER A 25 -9.80 15.56 9.78
N ALA A 26 -10.66 14.95 8.97
CA ALA A 26 -10.66 13.51 8.79
C ALA A 26 -9.27 13.10 8.26
N PRO A 27 -8.64 12.06 8.82
CA PRO A 27 -7.37 11.60 8.30
C PRO A 27 -7.53 11.27 6.81
N ALA A 28 -6.76 11.94 5.96
CA ALA A 28 -6.72 11.62 4.54
C ALA A 28 -6.13 10.21 4.41
N ALA A 29 -6.91 9.28 3.86
CA ALA A 29 -6.46 7.92 3.66
C ALA A 29 -5.45 7.86 2.51
N ALA A 30 -4.23 7.39 2.79
CA ALA A 30 -3.25 7.05 1.77
C ALA A 30 -3.61 5.71 1.13
N HIS A 31 -3.28 5.52 -0.13
CA HIS A 31 -3.50 4.23 -0.80
C HIS A 31 -2.49 4.03 -1.92
N GLY A 32 -2.08 2.77 -2.09
CA GLY A 32 -1.20 2.40 -3.18
C GLY A 32 -0.63 0.99 -3.04
N SER A 33 0.12 0.57 -4.06
CA SER A 33 0.82 -0.73 -4.08
C SER A 33 1.97 -0.71 -5.10
N MET A 34 2.95 -1.60 -4.91
CA MET A 34 4.05 -1.77 -5.86
C MET A 34 3.53 -2.29 -7.20
N THR A 35 3.98 -1.64 -8.29
CA THR A 35 3.71 -2.01 -9.68
C THR A 35 4.98 -2.40 -10.45
N ASP A 36 6.16 -2.06 -9.91
CA ASP A 36 7.45 -2.55 -10.40
C ASP A 36 8.46 -2.63 -9.24
N PRO A 37 8.85 -3.85 -8.81
CA PRO A 37 8.25 -5.14 -9.15
C PRO A 37 6.80 -5.27 -8.68
N VAL A 38 5.98 -6.00 -9.44
CA VAL A 38 4.55 -6.11 -9.19
C VAL A 38 4.27 -6.85 -7.89
N SER A 39 3.45 -6.28 -7.01
CA SER A 39 3.04 -6.93 -5.78
C SER A 39 2.02 -8.05 -6.01
N ARG A 40 1.95 -9.03 -5.09
CA ARG A 40 0.96 -10.12 -5.12
C ARG A 40 -0.46 -9.61 -5.29
N VAL A 41 -0.82 -8.59 -4.51
CA VAL A 41 -2.18 -8.03 -4.55
C VAL A 41 -2.46 -7.34 -5.88
N SER A 42 -1.49 -6.57 -6.43
CA SER A 42 -1.63 -5.92 -7.74
C SER A 42 -1.71 -6.92 -8.88
N ALA A 43 -0.87 -7.97 -8.85
CA ALA A 43 -0.89 -9.02 -9.86
C ALA A 43 -2.23 -9.75 -9.88
N CYS A 44 -2.77 -10.12 -8.72
CA CYS A 44 -4.06 -10.81 -8.65
C CYS A 44 -5.25 -9.90 -9.02
N TYR A 45 -5.15 -8.60 -8.77
CA TYR A 45 -6.14 -7.64 -9.27
C TYR A 45 -6.11 -7.57 -10.81
N ALA A 46 -4.91 -7.47 -11.40
CA ALA A 46 -4.74 -7.40 -12.85
C ALA A 46 -5.17 -8.68 -13.60
N GLU A 47 -5.11 -9.85 -12.95
CA GLU A 47 -5.64 -11.10 -13.51
C GLU A 47 -7.17 -11.12 -13.61
N GLY A 48 -7.85 -10.16 -13.01
CA GLY A 48 -9.31 -10.11 -12.90
C GLY A 48 -9.82 -10.87 -11.67
N VAL A 49 -10.29 -10.12 -10.68
CA VAL A 49 -10.72 -10.62 -9.36
C VAL A 49 -11.84 -11.68 -9.44
N GLU A 50 -12.71 -11.58 -10.45
CA GLU A 50 -13.83 -12.52 -10.61
C GLU A 50 -13.39 -13.90 -11.11
N SER A 51 -12.29 -13.95 -11.88
CA SER A 51 -11.79 -15.18 -12.50
C SER A 51 -10.27 -15.14 -12.63
N PRO A 52 -9.52 -15.18 -11.52
CA PRO A 52 -8.05 -15.16 -11.55
C PRO A 52 -7.51 -16.31 -12.41
N GLN A 53 -6.36 -16.09 -13.07
CA GLN A 53 -5.79 -17.07 -13.99
C GLN A 53 -4.79 -17.99 -13.31
N SER A 54 -3.86 -17.41 -12.51
CA SER A 54 -2.83 -18.17 -11.78
C SER A 54 -3.43 -19.01 -10.65
N ALA A 55 -2.80 -20.14 -10.35
CA ALA A 55 -3.21 -20.98 -9.22
C ALA A 55 -3.01 -20.25 -7.88
N ALA A 56 -1.99 -19.39 -7.78
CA ALA A 56 -1.74 -18.60 -6.59
C ALA A 56 -2.84 -17.56 -6.35
N CYS A 57 -3.23 -16.78 -7.36
CA CYS A 57 -4.30 -15.79 -7.23
C CYS A 57 -5.67 -16.44 -6.98
N LYS A 58 -5.97 -17.59 -7.62
CA LYS A 58 -7.17 -18.39 -7.29
C LYS A 58 -7.21 -18.77 -5.81
N ALA A 59 -6.11 -19.30 -5.28
CA ALA A 59 -6.01 -19.68 -3.88
C ALA A 59 -6.12 -18.46 -2.94
N ALA A 60 -5.50 -17.35 -3.31
CA ALA A 60 -5.54 -16.12 -2.53
C ALA A 60 -6.95 -15.52 -2.46
N VAL A 61 -7.67 -15.49 -3.60
CA VAL A 61 -9.08 -15.04 -3.64
C VAL A 61 -9.98 -15.99 -2.85
N ALA A 62 -9.76 -17.31 -2.93
CA ALA A 62 -10.50 -18.27 -2.13
C ALA A 62 -10.28 -18.08 -0.61
N ALA A 63 -9.07 -17.74 -0.20
CA ALA A 63 -8.73 -17.51 1.21
C ALA A 63 -9.23 -16.17 1.75
N SER A 64 -9.11 -15.08 0.97
CA SER A 64 -9.38 -13.71 1.39
C SER A 64 -10.77 -13.19 1.00
N GLY A 65 -11.38 -13.79 -0.01
CA GLY A 65 -12.54 -13.21 -0.70
C GLY A 65 -12.14 -12.16 -1.73
N LYS A 66 -13.06 -11.86 -2.64
CA LYS A 66 -12.84 -10.93 -3.77
C LYS A 66 -12.56 -9.50 -3.32
N GLN A 67 -13.19 -9.06 -2.23
CA GLN A 67 -13.08 -7.69 -1.74
C GLN A 67 -11.63 -7.30 -1.41
N ALA A 68 -10.82 -8.23 -0.91
CA ALA A 68 -9.40 -7.99 -0.64
C ALA A 68 -8.63 -7.52 -1.89
N PHE A 69 -9.02 -8.01 -3.06
CA PHE A 69 -8.34 -7.68 -4.31
C PHE A 69 -8.94 -6.46 -5.01
N TYR A 70 -10.23 -6.18 -4.84
CA TYR A 70 -10.78 -4.88 -5.23
C TYR A 70 -10.18 -3.72 -4.41
N ASP A 71 -9.78 -4.00 -3.17
CA ASP A 71 -9.10 -3.06 -2.28
C ASP A 71 -7.57 -3.26 -2.31
N TRP A 72 -7.03 -3.58 -3.49
CA TRP A 72 -5.61 -3.93 -3.73
C TRP A 72 -4.60 -2.88 -3.23
N ASN A 73 -5.02 -1.64 -3.09
CA ASN A 73 -4.21 -0.49 -2.72
C ASN A 73 -4.25 -0.17 -1.21
N ALA A 74 -4.86 -1.03 -0.38
CA ALA A 74 -5.12 -0.74 1.03
C ALA A 74 -4.59 -1.80 2.01
N VAL A 75 -3.49 -2.47 1.66
CA VAL A 75 -2.78 -3.35 2.60
C VAL A 75 -1.97 -2.49 3.56
N ASN A 76 -2.59 -2.08 4.68
CA ASN A 76 -2.04 -1.09 5.58
C ASN A 76 -2.26 -1.43 7.06
N ILE A 77 -1.52 -0.71 7.91
CA ILE A 77 -1.75 -0.59 9.35
C ILE A 77 -1.84 0.90 9.69
N ALA A 78 -3.00 1.33 10.16
CA ALA A 78 -3.27 2.74 10.43
C ALA A 78 -2.38 3.35 11.53
N ASN A 79 -1.91 2.55 12.48
CA ASN A 79 -1.05 3.00 13.58
C ASN A 79 0.23 2.17 13.68
N ALA A 80 0.95 2.07 12.57
CA ALA A 80 2.24 1.37 12.50
C ALA A 80 3.36 2.14 13.20
N ALA A 81 3.42 3.45 13.01
CA ALA A 81 4.36 4.38 13.66
C ALA A 81 5.83 3.89 13.62
N GLY A 82 6.26 3.30 12.49
CA GLY A 82 7.61 2.73 12.33
C GLY A 82 7.85 1.41 13.06
N LYS A 83 6.84 0.82 13.70
CA LYS A 83 6.97 -0.39 14.53
C LYS A 83 6.57 -1.67 13.80
N SER A 84 6.65 -1.69 12.46
CA SER A 84 6.19 -2.81 11.63
C SER A 84 6.70 -4.18 12.09
N LYS A 85 7.99 -4.28 12.41
CA LYS A 85 8.61 -5.53 12.86
C LYS A 85 8.10 -6.01 14.23
N GLN A 86 7.64 -5.11 15.09
CA GLN A 86 7.11 -5.44 16.41
C GLN A 86 5.63 -5.87 16.36
N ILE A 87 4.88 -5.35 15.39
CA ILE A 87 3.42 -5.50 15.34
C ILE A 87 2.94 -6.51 14.30
N ILE A 88 3.75 -6.81 13.28
CA ILE A 88 3.41 -7.82 12.27
C ILE A 88 4.12 -9.12 12.62
N PRO A 89 3.39 -10.19 12.97
CA PRO A 89 4.00 -11.48 13.31
C PRO A 89 4.55 -12.19 12.08
N ASP A 90 5.51 -13.10 12.29
CA ASP A 90 5.98 -14.03 11.28
C ASP A 90 4.81 -14.78 10.63
N GLY A 91 4.90 -15.00 9.32
CA GLY A 91 3.85 -15.64 8.52
C GLY A 91 2.71 -14.72 8.10
N LYS A 92 2.70 -13.45 8.53
CA LYS A 92 1.65 -12.47 8.20
C LYS A 92 2.20 -11.15 7.60
N LEU A 93 3.39 -11.22 7.01
CA LEU A 93 4.04 -10.02 6.48
C LEU A 93 3.30 -9.43 5.28
N CYS A 94 2.86 -10.28 4.34
CA CYS A 94 2.25 -9.82 3.09
C CYS A 94 0.83 -9.28 3.28
N SER A 95 0.11 -9.74 4.30
CA SER A 95 -1.20 -9.22 4.69
C SER A 95 -1.13 -8.04 5.66
N ALA A 96 0.07 -7.73 6.18
CA ALA A 96 0.24 -6.81 7.31
C ALA A 96 -0.59 -7.22 8.55
N ALA A 97 -0.72 -8.52 8.80
CA ALA A 97 -1.59 -9.11 9.83
C ALA A 97 -3.08 -8.74 9.71
N ASN A 98 -3.53 -8.22 8.57
CA ASN A 98 -4.93 -7.92 8.31
C ASN A 98 -5.62 -9.15 7.71
N GLU A 99 -6.59 -9.70 8.44
CA GLU A 99 -7.31 -10.94 8.05
C GLU A 99 -8.01 -10.81 6.68
N LYS A 100 -8.38 -9.60 6.27
CA LYS A 100 -8.92 -9.32 4.93
C LYS A 100 -7.96 -9.80 3.84
N TYR A 101 -6.64 -9.66 4.05
CA TYR A 101 -5.61 -9.96 3.06
C TYR A 101 -4.85 -11.27 3.34
N ARG A 102 -5.35 -12.15 4.23
CA ARG A 102 -4.64 -13.37 4.65
C ARG A 102 -4.20 -14.28 3.50
N GLY A 103 -4.90 -14.23 2.37
CA GLY A 103 -4.54 -14.98 1.17
C GLY A 103 -3.20 -14.57 0.57
N LEU A 104 -2.72 -13.35 0.84
CA LEU A 104 -1.40 -12.90 0.38
C LEU A 104 -0.24 -13.57 1.13
N ASP A 105 -0.50 -14.14 2.31
CA ASP A 105 0.50 -14.83 3.12
C ASP A 105 0.69 -16.30 2.74
N LEU A 106 -0.09 -16.84 1.81
CA LEU A 106 -0.01 -18.24 1.41
C LEU A 106 1.42 -18.61 0.98
N PRO A 107 2.04 -19.61 1.61
CA PRO A 107 3.40 -20.07 1.30
C PRO A 107 3.40 -20.87 0.00
N ARG A 108 3.72 -20.22 -1.12
CA ARG A 108 3.64 -20.78 -2.47
C ARG A 108 4.82 -20.33 -3.33
N ALA A 109 5.38 -21.26 -4.08
CA ALA A 109 6.44 -20.98 -5.04
C ALA A 109 5.93 -20.56 -6.43
N ASP A 110 4.63 -20.60 -6.66
CA ASP A 110 3.98 -20.33 -7.97
C ASP A 110 3.28 -18.97 -8.06
N TRP A 111 3.60 -18.05 -7.13
CA TRP A 111 3.12 -16.67 -7.27
C TRP A 111 3.59 -16.05 -8.59
N PRO A 112 2.73 -15.28 -9.28
CA PRO A 112 3.19 -14.45 -10.40
C PRO A 112 4.39 -13.61 -9.97
N SER A 113 5.41 -13.50 -10.82
CA SER A 113 6.68 -12.90 -10.43
C SER A 113 7.23 -11.95 -11.49
N THR A 114 7.97 -10.96 -11.06
CA THR A 114 8.71 -10.04 -11.93
C THR A 114 10.13 -10.57 -12.16
N LYS A 115 10.56 -10.64 -13.43
CA LYS A 115 11.99 -10.92 -13.74
C LYS A 115 12.83 -9.74 -13.28
N MET A 116 13.93 -10.06 -12.59
CA MET A 116 14.81 -9.05 -12.03
C MET A 116 16.29 -9.40 -12.25
N SER A 117 17.12 -8.39 -12.28
CA SER A 117 18.58 -8.51 -12.35
C SER A 117 19.23 -7.67 -11.25
N ALA A 118 20.42 -8.06 -10.84
CA ALA A 118 21.23 -7.25 -9.93
C ALA A 118 21.63 -5.92 -10.57
N GLY A 119 21.85 -4.90 -9.73
CA GLY A 119 22.27 -3.56 -10.16
C GLY A 119 21.14 -2.56 -10.21
N GLY A 120 21.33 -1.45 -10.91
CA GLY A 120 20.41 -0.33 -10.91
C GLY A 120 19.02 -0.68 -11.45
N HIS A 121 17.98 -0.40 -10.67
CA HIS A 121 16.57 -0.60 -11.02
C HIS A 121 15.74 0.64 -10.69
N THR A 122 14.70 0.88 -11.48
CA THR A 122 13.71 1.93 -11.20
C THR A 122 12.44 1.29 -10.67
N PHE A 123 12.16 1.55 -9.40
CA PHE A 123 10.97 1.05 -8.69
C PHE A 123 9.79 1.98 -8.94
N ARG A 124 8.59 1.37 -9.01
CA ARG A 124 7.32 2.09 -9.15
C ARG A 124 6.31 1.61 -8.11
N TYR A 125 5.68 2.57 -7.47
CA TYR A 125 4.60 2.32 -6.53
C TYR A 125 3.41 3.18 -6.94
N LYS A 126 2.34 2.56 -7.40
CA LYS A 126 1.10 3.27 -7.79
C LYS A 126 0.46 3.89 -6.57
N GLY A 127 0.42 5.21 -6.52
CA GLY A 127 -0.23 5.96 -5.47
C GLY A 127 -1.61 6.43 -5.91
N THR A 128 -2.69 5.80 -5.43
CA THR A 128 -4.06 6.22 -5.74
C THR A 128 -4.55 7.34 -4.82
N ALA A 129 -3.90 7.52 -3.68
CA ALA A 129 -4.04 8.69 -2.79
C ALA A 129 -2.64 9.02 -2.24
N PRO A 130 -1.94 9.98 -2.86
CA PRO A 130 -0.55 10.27 -2.54
C PRO A 130 -0.38 11.03 -1.23
N HIS A 131 0.65 10.65 -0.47
CA HIS A 131 1.08 11.30 0.75
C HIS A 131 2.60 11.30 0.87
N LYS A 132 3.13 12.17 1.70
CA LYS A 132 4.56 12.15 2.06
C LYS A 132 4.90 10.93 2.89
N GLY A 133 6.10 10.40 2.69
CA GLY A 133 6.56 9.24 3.43
C GLY A 133 7.84 8.63 2.89
N SER A 134 8.36 7.67 3.62
CA SER A 134 9.59 6.96 3.26
C SER A 134 9.26 5.55 2.79
N PHE A 135 9.93 5.11 1.74
CA PHE A 135 9.90 3.73 1.26
C PHE A 135 11.14 3.00 1.75
N ALA A 136 10.95 1.79 2.27
CA ALA A 136 12.02 0.86 2.61
C ALA A 136 11.75 -0.48 1.93
N LEU A 137 12.69 -0.96 1.10
CA LEU A 137 12.58 -2.22 0.38
C LEU A 137 13.58 -3.22 0.93
N TYR A 138 13.07 -4.36 1.37
CA TYR A 138 13.86 -5.50 1.84
C TYR A 138 13.79 -6.63 0.83
N ILE A 139 14.88 -7.37 0.65
CA ILE A 139 14.90 -8.59 -0.16
C ILE A 139 15.11 -9.79 0.74
N THR A 140 14.58 -10.94 0.34
CA THR A 140 14.85 -12.20 1.05
C THR A 140 16.30 -12.65 0.91
N LYS A 141 16.79 -13.35 1.94
CA LYS A 141 18.10 -14.01 1.96
C LYS A 141 18.12 -15.22 1.03
N ASP A 142 19.31 -15.72 0.73
CA ASP A 142 19.48 -16.92 -0.12
C ASP A 142 18.90 -18.20 0.51
N SER A 143 18.68 -18.21 1.83
CA SER A 143 18.02 -19.30 2.56
C SER A 143 16.49 -19.29 2.48
N TYR A 144 15.89 -18.32 1.81
CA TYR A 144 14.44 -18.19 1.70
C TYR A 144 13.81 -19.37 0.95
N ASP A 145 12.76 -19.93 1.56
CA ASP A 145 11.96 -21.00 0.96
C ASP A 145 10.52 -20.49 0.74
N PRO A 146 10.10 -20.23 -0.50
CA PRO A 146 8.77 -19.69 -0.79
C PRO A 146 7.62 -20.63 -0.43
N THR A 147 7.92 -21.90 -0.14
CA THR A 147 6.93 -22.89 0.31
C THR A 147 6.67 -22.87 1.82
N LYS A 148 7.36 -21.98 2.54
CA LYS A 148 7.18 -21.76 3.98
C LYS A 148 6.61 -20.37 4.26
N PRO A 149 5.89 -20.19 5.39
CA PRO A 149 5.45 -18.87 5.80
C PRO A 149 6.59 -17.88 5.91
N LEU A 150 6.48 -16.71 5.27
CA LEU A 150 7.50 -15.66 5.28
C LEU A 150 7.71 -15.12 6.69
N LYS A 151 8.96 -15.05 7.13
CA LYS A 151 9.35 -14.50 8.43
C LYS A 151 10.22 -13.27 8.27
N TRP A 152 10.25 -12.42 9.29
CA TRP A 152 11.20 -11.30 9.34
C TRP A 152 12.66 -11.75 9.25
N SER A 153 12.97 -12.94 9.77
CA SER A 153 14.31 -13.55 9.67
C SER A 153 14.72 -13.95 8.26
N ASP A 154 13.75 -14.14 7.35
CA ASP A 154 14.02 -14.48 5.95
C ASP A 154 14.42 -13.24 5.12
N LEU A 155 14.12 -12.04 5.63
CA LEU A 155 14.53 -10.79 5.00
C LEU A 155 15.95 -10.39 5.42
N GLU A 156 16.66 -9.68 4.54
CA GLU A 156 17.89 -9.00 4.94
C GLU A 156 17.62 -8.04 6.10
N THR A 157 18.60 -7.86 6.97
CA THR A 157 18.43 -7.06 8.20
C THR A 157 18.24 -5.58 7.94
N LYS A 158 18.77 -5.11 6.82
CA LYS A 158 18.68 -3.71 6.37
C LYS A 158 17.96 -3.66 5.02
N PRO A 159 17.19 -2.60 4.77
CA PRO A 159 16.64 -2.38 3.44
C PRO A 159 17.79 -2.16 2.44
N PHE A 160 17.63 -2.64 1.22
CA PHE A 160 18.56 -2.36 0.12
C PHE A 160 18.20 -1.06 -0.62
N VAL A 161 16.97 -0.57 -0.45
CA VAL A 161 16.53 0.76 -0.86
C VAL A 161 15.85 1.43 0.31
N GLU A 162 16.24 2.67 0.58
CA GLU A 162 15.55 3.56 1.52
C GLU A 162 15.50 4.95 0.90
N VAL A 163 14.30 5.51 0.72
CA VAL A 163 14.09 6.81 0.08
C VAL A 163 12.97 7.55 0.78
N ALA A 164 13.20 8.83 1.09
CA ALA A 164 12.19 9.72 1.66
C ALA A 164 11.57 10.58 0.55
N ASP A 165 10.26 10.74 0.60
CA ASP A 165 9.47 11.61 -0.27
C ASP A 165 9.86 11.53 -1.77
N PRO A 166 9.88 10.33 -2.39
CA PRO A 166 10.23 10.20 -3.80
C PRO A 166 9.25 11.00 -4.66
N ARG A 167 9.74 11.46 -5.82
CA ARG A 167 8.90 12.21 -6.75
C ARG A 167 7.77 11.34 -7.30
N MET A 168 6.68 11.99 -7.65
CA MET A 168 5.59 11.35 -8.37
C MET A 168 5.68 11.64 -9.88
N GLU A 169 5.43 10.59 -10.67
CA GLU A 169 5.34 10.64 -12.13
C GLU A 169 4.10 9.85 -12.57
N ASN A 170 3.15 10.50 -13.21
CA ASN A 170 1.93 9.86 -13.74
C ASN A 170 1.17 9.00 -12.71
N GLY A 171 1.10 9.46 -11.46
CA GLY A 171 0.42 8.76 -10.38
C GLY A 171 1.24 7.68 -9.68
N ASP A 172 2.51 7.48 -10.08
CA ASP A 172 3.44 6.56 -9.43
C ASP A 172 4.47 7.33 -8.61
N TYR A 173 4.80 6.84 -7.42
CA TYR A 173 6.07 7.16 -6.78
C TYR A 173 7.18 6.43 -7.51
N VAL A 174 8.17 7.19 -8.01
CA VAL A 174 9.28 6.67 -8.81
C VAL A 174 10.60 6.93 -8.10
N PHE A 175 11.35 5.86 -7.86
CA PHE A 175 12.64 5.96 -7.20
C PHE A 175 13.62 4.90 -7.72
N ARG A 176 14.92 5.14 -7.53
CA ARG A 176 15.98 4.24 -7.97
C ARG A 176 16.67 3.58 -6.80
N GLY A 177 17.19 2.38 -7.04
CA GLY A 177 18.03 1.66 -6.09
C GLY A 177 18.79 0.53 -6.76
N ASP A 178 19.80 0.03 -6.06
CA ASP A 178 20.63 -1.07 -6.54
C ASP A 178 20.13 -2.40 -5.95
N VAL A 179 19.63 -3.27 -6.81
CA VAL A 179 19.15 -4.60 -6.45
C VAL A 179 20.35 -5.50 -6.14
N PRO A 180 20.39 -6.12 -4.95
CA PRO A 180 21.46 -7.06 -4.62
C PRO A 180 21.47 -8.28 -5.56
N ALA A 181 22.66 -8.86 -5.80
CA ALA A 181 22.78 -10.08 -6.57
C ALA A 181 22.07 -11.24 -5.85
N ARG A 182 21.23 -11.95 -6.60
CA ARG A 182 20.48 -13.14 -6.16
C ARG A 182 20.40 -14.15 -7.29
N SER A 183 19.93 -15.36 -6.99
CA SER A 183 19.64 -16.40 -7.97
C SER A 183 18.33 -17.11 -7.63
N GLY A 184 17.54 -17.45 -8.66
CA GLY A 184 16.26 -18.12 -8.47
C GLY A 184 15.17 -17.17 -7.92
N ARG A 185 14.23 -17.73 -7.15
CA ARG A 185 13.06 -17.03 -6.64
C ARG A 185 13.34 -16.36 -5.30
N HIS A 186 13.00 -15.08 -5.25
CA HIS A 186 13.07 -14.25 -4.06
C HIS A 186 11.79 -13.45 -3.88
N LEU A 187 11.71 -12.69 -2.80
CA LEU A 187 10.61 -11.77 -2.53
C LEU A 187 11.20 -10.43 -2.09
N ILE A 188 10.65 -9.36 -2.64
CA ILE A 188 10.87 -7.99 -2.18
C ILE A 188 9.69 -7.58 -1.32
N TYR A 189 9.97 -7.24 -0.06
CA TYR A 189 9.02 -6.69 0.89
C TYR A 189 9.18 -5.20 0.96
N SER A 190 8.12 -4.44 0.64
CA SER A 190 8.16 -2.99 0.72
C SER A 190 7.31 -2.47 1.87
N ILE A 191 7.81 -1.44 2.53
CA ILE A 191 7.12 -0.67 3.56
C ILE A 191 7.09 0.78 3.09
N TRP A 192 5.91 1.35 2.93
CA TRP A 192 5.73 2.79 2.79
C TRP A 192 5.22 3.35 4.11
N GLN A 193 6.11 3.97 4.90
CA GLN A 193 5.76 4.65 6.14
C GLN A 193 5.46 6.10 5.85
N ARG A 194 4.25 6.53 6.14
CA ARG A 194 3.87 7.95 6.03
C ARG A 194 4.64 8.80 7.04
N SER A 195 4.93 10.05 6.66
CA SER A 195 5.53 11.07 7.54
C SER A 195 4.49 12.03 8.12
N ASP A 196 3.30 12.08 7.52
CA ASP A 196 2.18 12.93 7.92
C ASP A 196 1.11 12.21 8.77
N SER A 197 1.29 10.91 9.01
CA SER A 197 0.47 10.08 9.90
C SER A 197 1.24 8.84 10.37
N PRO A 198 0.77 8.12 11.42
CA PRO A 198 1.40 6.88 11.87
C PRO A 198 1.17 5.69 10.91
N GLU A 199 0.40 5.85 9.85
CA GLU A 199 0.01 4.79 8.92
C GLU A 199 1.19 4.29 8.08
N ALA A 200 1.23 2.97 7.82
CA ALA A 200 2.16 2.39 6.86
C ALA A 200 1.47 1.37 5.96
N PHE A 201 1.97 1.24 4.73
CA PHE A 201 1.51 0.31 3.70
C PHE A 201 2.57 -0.75 3.42
N TYR A 202 2.11 -1.95 3.05
CA TYR A 202 2.97 -3.11 2.91
C TYR A 202 2.68 -3.85 1.62
N THR A 203 3.73 -4.31 0.95
CA THR A 203 3.58 -5.17 -0.23
C THR A 203 4.63 -6.27 -0.27
N CYS A 204 4.23 -7.42 -0.80
CA CYS A 204 5.10 -8.52 -1.18
C CYS A 204 5.12 -8.62 -2.70
N SER A 205 6.30 -8.54 -3.30
CA SER A 205 6.52 -8.72 -4.73
C SER A 205 7.43 -9.92 -4.96
N ASP A 206 6.92 -10.97 -5.58
CA ASP A 206 7.74 -12.12 -5.95
C ASP A 206 8.62 -11.76 -7.15
N VAL A 207 9.90 -12.08 -7.06
CA VAL A 207 10.89 -11.78 -8.11
C VAL A 207 11.72 -13.01 -8.45
N VAL A 208 12.20 -13.07 -9.70
CA VAL A 208 13.04 -14.20 -10.17
C VAL A 208 14.30 -13.66 -10.84
N PHE A 209 15.42 -14.13 -10.35
CA PHE A 209 16.75 -13.85 -10.87
C PHE A 209 17.26 -15.04 -11.70
N GLY A 210 17.48 -14.81 -13.00
CA GLY A 210 17.92 -15.87 -13.91
C GLY A 210 16.82 -16.92 -14.16
N LYS A 211 17.14 -18.21 -13.94
CA LYS A 211 16.18 -19.31 -14.09
C LYS A 211 15.38 -19.50 -12.80
N ASP A 212 14.06 -19.61 -12.92
CA ASP A 212 13.19 -19.98 -11.81
C ASP A 212 13.31 -21.49 -11.54
N SER A 213 13.98 -21.84 -10.46
CA SER A 213 14.17 -23.23 -10.02
C SER A 213 13.12 -23.69 -8.99
N GLY A 214 12.23 -22.78 -8.53
CA GLY A 214 11.32 -23.04 -7.41
C GLY A 214 9.92 -23.50 -7.80
N ALA A 215 9.48 -23.27 -9.05
CA ALA A 215 8.14 -23.62 -9.50
C ALA A 215 8.15 -24.90 -10.34
N LYS A 216 7.15 -25.79 -10.13
CA LYS A 216 6.85 -26.89 -11.05
C LYS A 216 6.15 -26.30 -12.30
N GLY A 217 6.90 -25.70 -13.20
CA GLY A 217 6.43 -25.04 -14.41
C GLY A 217 7.00 -23.64 -14.59
N PRO A 218 6.81 -23.00 -15.77
CA PRO A 218 7.27 -21.64 -15.98
C PRO A 218 6.52 -20.69 -15.04
N ALA A 219 7.28 -19.86 -14.30
CA ALA A 219 6.69 -18.81 -13.47
C ALA A 219 5.85 -17.89 -14.35
N GLN A 220 4.59 -17.66 -13.94
CA GLN A 220 3.75 -16.69 -14.61
C GLN A 220 4.34 -15.29 -14.37
N GLN A 221 4.49 -14.52 -15.46
CA GLN A 221 4.94 -13.14 -15.37
C GLN A 221 3.86 -12.32 -14.64
N ALA A 222 4.26 -11.61 -13.59
CA ALA A 222 3.37 -10.67 -12.93
C ALA A 222 3.11 -9.46 -13.83
N THR A 223 1.85 -9.06 -13.95
CA THR A 223 1.43 -7.87 -14.69
C THR A 223 0.83 -6.87 -13.70
N ALA A 224 1.23 -5.62 -13.80
CA ALA A 224 0.60 -4.54 -13.03
C ALA A 224 -0.74 -4.16 -13.67
N PRO A 225 -1.74 -3.75 -12.88
CA PRO A 225 -2.98 -3.24 -13.43
C PRO A 225 -2.75 -1.94 -14.21
N THR A 226 -3.47 -1.79 -15.30
CA THR A 226 -3.50 -0.54 -16.08
C THR A 226 -4.37 0.51 -15.40
N ASP A 227 -4.20 1.78 -15.77
CA ASP A 227 -5.06 2.86 -15.25
C ASP A 227 -6.53 2.67 -15.64
N GLU A 228 -6.80 2.06 -16.80
CA GLU A 228 -8.15 1.72 -17.27
C GLU A 228 -8.79 0.63 -16.39
N GLU A 229 -8.04 -0.43 -16.06
CA GLU A 229 -8.50 -1.50 -15.16
C GLU A 229 -8.76 -0.96 -13.75
N ILE A 230 -7.88 -0.08 -13.25
CA ILE A 230 -8.05 0.60 -11.96
C ILE A 230 -9.32 1.44 -11.96
N ALA A 231 -9.54 2.25 -13.00
CA ALA A 231 -10.73 3.08 -13.14
C ALA A 231 -12.02 2.24 -13.24
N ALA A 232 -12.00 1.16 -14.01
CA ALA A 232 -13.14 0.25 -14.17
C ALA A 232 -13.48 -0.50 -12.86
N GLY A 233 -12.49 -0.81 -12.05
CA GLY A 233 -12.66 -1.51 -10.77
C GLY A 233 -12.97 -0.59 -9.59
N ALA A 234 -12.80 0.72 -9.71
CA ALA A 234 -12.92 1.68 -8.60
C ALA A 234 -14.27 1.62 -7.88
N GLY A 235 -15.37 1.43 -8.63
CA GLY A 235 -16.71 1.30 -8.06
C GLY A 235 -16.96 0.03 -7.24
N LYS A 236 -16.07 -0.97 -7.32
CA LYS A 236 -16.14 -2.22 -6.55
C LYS A 236 -15.26 -2.19 -5.30
N SER A 237 -14.38 -1.20 -5.17
CA SER A 237 -13.57 -1.00 -3.98
C SER A 237 -14.44 -0.50 -2.82
N SER A 238 -14.20 -1.06 -1.62
CA SER A 238 -14.79 -0.56 -0.37
C SER A 238 -13.95 0.57 0.25
N VAL A 239 -12.79 0.85 -0.32
CA VAL A 239 -11.90 1.91 0.14
C VAL A 239 -12.37 3.22 -0.47
N THR A 240 -12.98 4.08 0.36
CA THR A 240 -13.45 5.38 -0.09
C THR A 240 -12.29 6.35 -0.32
N HIS A 241 -12.02 6.64 -1.58
CA HIS A 241 -11.25 7.82 -1.95
C HIS A 241 -12.13 9.05 -1.73
N ARG A 242 -12.06 9.66 -0.56
CA ARG A 242 -12.54 11.04 -0.43
C ARG A 242 -11.48 11.91 -1.10
N GLY A 243 -11.59 12.01 -2.43
CA GLY A 243 -10.75 12.87 -3.23
C GLY A 243 -10.87 14.30 -2.76
N HIS A 244 -9.75 14.91 -2.42
CA HIS A 244 -9.64 16.33 -2.55
C HIS A 244 -9.56 16.60 -4.06
N GLY A 245 -10.72 16.90 -4.67
CA GLY A 245 -10.76 17.51 -5.97
C GLY A 245 -10.07 18.87 -5.87
N GLY A 246 -8.83 18.94 -6.27
CA GLY A 246 -8.15 20.17 -6.59
C GLY A 246 -8.89 20.79 -7.78
N GLN A 247 -9.70 21.79 -7.52
CA GLN A 247 -10.13 22.73 -8.55
C GLN A 247 -8.97 23.68 -8.77
N ASP A 248 -8.17 23.40 -9.78
CA ASP A 248 -7.35 24.42 -10.40
C ASP A 248 -8.11 24.93 -11.63
N LYS A 249 -8.62 26.12 -11.50
CA LYS A 249 -9.00 27.01 -12.61
C LYS A 249 -7.89 28.00 -12.85
#